data_3ebe2a8d1bd192d5390ab45bdd9a878e
#
_entry.id   3ebe2a8d1bd192d5390ab45bdd9a878e
#
_cell.length_a   1.000
_cell.length_b   1.000
_cell.length_c   1.000
_cell.angle_alpha   90.00
_cell.angle_beta   90.00
_cell.angle_gamma   90.00
#
_symmetry.space_group_name_H-M   'P 1'
#
loop_
_entity.id
_entity.type
_entity.pdbx_description
1 polymer ?
#
loop_
_entity_poly.entity_id
_entity_poly.type
_entity_poly.pdbx_seq_one_letter_code
_entity_poly.pdbx_strand_id
1 'polypeptide(L)'
;MQVARPRDTFIKLLASGVALLGLASMVSALTPNLAARSALLAGVIPVQATRTAHVLVFELGLLLMIVAFGLVRRRHRAWQLAVGLLAATAVLHIAKGLDIEEAIAALILLVLLIIRRGAFTVEGAHGTGRRVLKWTLALAAGGLLLGVAISEIVARLAGDPISLREAADQGLDALVGAPDSISAIGLYTAIAIAVIVLLWLRPVPPPAPAEARDRDIARSILNRYATDGLSYFALRRDTTFAIGAQEDCFLAYRVVANVAL
;
A
#
# COMPACT_ATOMS: atom_id res chain seq x y z
N MET A 1 28.69 15.24 1.91
CA MET A 1 27.89 15.28 0.68
C MET A 1 27.85 13.85 0.10
N GLN A 2 26.79 13.04 0.39
CA GLN A 2 26.70 11.67 -0.12
C GLN A 2 26.25 11.75 -1.60
N VAL A 3 27.16 11.37 -2.49
CA VAL A 3 26.85 11.20 -3.91
C VAL A 3 25.80 10.07 -4.01
N ALA A 4 24.57 10.40 -4.35
CA ALA A 4 23.52 9.41 -4.55
C ALA A 4 23.98 8.39 -5.59
N ARG A 5 24.02 7.11 -5.22
CA ARG A 5 24.38 6.04 -6.15
C ARG A 5 23.38 6.04 -7.30
N PRO A 6 23.81 5.92 -8.57
CA PRO A 6 22.93 6.02 -9.75
C PRO A 6 21.72 5.05 -9.70
N ARG A 7 21.86 3.93 -9.01
CA ARG A 7 20.76 2.99 -8.74
C ARG A 7 19.63 3.59 -7.90
N ASP A 8 19.96 4.49 -6.95
CA ASP A 8 18.96 5.12 -6.05
C ASP A 8 18.13 6.16 -6.78
N THR A 9 18.74 6.90 -7.68
CA THR A 9 18.07 7.91 -8.51
C THR A 9 17.05 7.27 -9.45
N PHE A 10 17.40 6.15 -10.08
CA PHE A 10 16.49 5.43 -10.97
C PHE A 10 15.24 4.90 -10.24
N ILE A 11 15.39 4.32 -9.04
CA ILE A 11 14.25 3.84 -8.24
C ILE A 11 13.34 4.99 -7.83
N LYS A 12 13.92 6.14 -7.45
CA LYS A 12 13.14 7.34 -7.13
C LYS A 12 12.37 7.84 -8.34
N LEU A 13 13.00 7.90 -9.53
CA LEU A 13 12.33 8.27 -10.78
C LEU A 13 11.18 7.31 -11.11
N LEU A 14 11.41 6.00 -10.97
CA LEU A 14 10.38 5.00 -11.21
C LEU A 14 9.20 5.16 -10.25
N ALA A 15 9.47 5.33 -8.98
CA ALA A 15 8.44 5.57 -7.97
C ALA A 15 7.69 6.89 -8.20
N SER A 16 8.39 7.94 -8.62
CA SER A 16 7.76 9.20 -9.00
C SER A 16 6.86 9.04 -10.24
N GLY A 17 7.28 8.24 -11.23
CA GLY A 17 6.45 7.90 -12.38
C GLY A 17 5.17 7.18 -11.98
N VAL A 18 5.26 6.20 -11.05
CA VAL A 18 4.08 5.51 -10.50
C VAL A 18 3.15 6.46 -9.76
N ALA A 19 3.70 7.39 -8.95
CA ALA A 19 2.91 8.40 -8.25
C ALA A 19 2.21 9.37 -9.21
N LEU A 20 2.92 9.83 -10.24
CA LEU A 20 2.35 10.73 -11.27
C LEU A 20 1.25 10.04 -12.07
N LEU A 21 1.44 8.77 -12.45
CA LEU A 21 0.38 8.00 -13.10
C LEU A 21 -0.83 7.84 -12.17
N GLY A 22 -0.61 7.57 -10.88
CA GLY A 22 -1.69 7.51 -9.88
C GLY A 22 -2.47 8.82 -9.80
N LEU A 23 -1.78 9.97 -9.77
CA LEU A 23 -2.40 11.29 -9.79
C LEU A 23 -3.16 11.53 -11.10
N ALA A 24 -2.58 11.22 -12.24
CA ALA A 24 -3.22 11.35 -13.55
C ALA A 24 -4.49 10.49 -13.62
N SER A 25 -4.45 9.24 -13.13
CA SER A 25 -5.61 8.36 -13.05
C SER A 25 -6.73 8.95 -12.18
N MET A 26 -6.40 9.56 -11.03
CA MET A 26 -7.40 10.23 -10.18
C MET A 26 -8.03 11.42 -10.91
N VAL A 27 -7.25 12.26 -11.57
CA VAL A 27 -7.75 13.40 -12.35
C VAL A 27 -8.60 12.92 -13.53
N SER A 28 -8.12 11.91 -14.27
CA SER A 28 -8.84 11.29 -15.38
C SER A 28 -10.17 10.67 -14.94
N ALA A 29 -10.26 10.11 -13.74
CA ALA A 29 -11.50 9.57 -13.19
C ALA A 29 -12.54 10.67 -12.87
N LEU A 30 -12.10 11.88 -12.55
CA LEU A 30 -12.96 13.02 -12.24
C LEU A 30 -13.37 13.82 -13.48
N THR A 31 -12.71 13.60 -14.63
CA THR A 31 -13.02 14.30 -15.88
C THR A 31 -14.01 13.49 -16.73
N PRO A 32 -14.97 14.14 -17.38
CA PRO A 32 -15.88 13.46 -18.32
C PRO A 32 -15.10 12.87 -19.49
N ASN A 33 -15.52 11.68 -19.94
CA ASN A 33 -14.93 11.09 -21.14
C ASN A 33 -15.24 11.95 -22.38
N LEU A 34 -14.30 11.99 -23.33
CA LEU A 34 -14.53 12.61 -24.62
C LEU A 34 -15.74 11.96 -25.32
N ALA A 35 -16.70 12.76 -25.79
CA ALA A 35 -17.94 12.28 -26.39
C ALA A 35 -17.71 11.28 -27.55
N ALA A 36 -16.64 11.47 -28.34
CA ALA A 36 -16.26 10.56 -29.42
C ALA A 36 -15.86 9.16 -28.91
N ARG A 37 -15.15 9.08 -27.77
CA ARG A 37 -14.74 7.80 -27.17
C ARG A 37 -15.90 7.08 -26.52
N SER A 38 -16.78 7.81 -25.83
CA SER A 38 -17.99 7.24 -25.22
C SER A 38 -18.97 6.68 -26.26
N ALA A 39 -19.08 7.31 -27.44
CA ALA A 39 -19.89 6.81 -28.55
C ALA A 39 -19.39 5.46 -29.10
N LEU A 40 -18.09 5.25 -29.18
CA LEU A 40 -17.50 3.98 -29.62
C LEU A 40 -17.78 2.82 -28.62
N LEU A 41 -17.86 3.14 -27.35
CA LEU A 41 -18.08 2.15 -26.28
C LEU A 41 -19.57 1.85 -26.03
N ALA A 42 -20.48 2.75 -26.38
CA ALA A 42 -21.92 2.65 -26.10
C ALA A 42 -22.58 1.39 -26.71
N GLY A 43 -21.97 0.78 -27.71
CA GLY A 43 -22.46 -0.47 -28.32
C GLY A 43 -21.84 -1.75 -27.75
N VAL A 44 -20.77 -1.64 -26.93
CA VAL A 44 -19.98 -2.80 -26.48
C VAL A 44 -19.98 -2.94 -24.97
N ILE A 45 -19.93 -1.84 -24.24
CA ILE A 45 -19.82 -1.83 -22.76
C ILE A 45 -21.08 -1.18 -22.16
N PRO A 46 -21.72 -1.85 -21.18
CA PRO A 46 -22.86 -1.23 -20.45
C PRO A 46 -22.43 0.04 -19.70
N VAL A 47 -23.31 1.04 -19.65
CA VAL A 47 -23.07 2.33 -18.98
C VAL A 47 -22.67 2.15 -17.51
N GLN A 48 -23.27 1.14 -16.82
CA GLN A 48 -22.91 0.81 -15.44
C GLN A 48 -21.45 0.38 -15.32
N ALA A 49 -20.94 -0.43 -16.25
CA ALA A 49 -19.54 -0.88 -16.25
C ALA A 49 -18.58 0.29 -16.41
N THR A 50 -18.90 1.27 -17.27
CA THR A 50 -18.08 2.47 -17.44
C THR A 50 -18.05 3.33 -16.18
N ARG A 51 -19.19 3.51 -15.50
CA ARG A 51 -19.28 4.24 -14.23
C ARG A 51 -18.47 3.56 -13.13
N THR A 52 -18.62 2.24 -12.98
CA THR A 52 -17.82 1.45 -12.05
C THR A 52 -16.32 1.59 -12.33
N ALA A 53 -15.94 1.57 -13.61
CA ALA A 53 -14.53 1.74 -13.99
C ALA A 53 -13.95 3.10 -13.56
N HIS A 54 -14.74 4.20 -13.61
CA HIS A 54 -14.28 5.51 -13.13
C HIS A 54 -13.96 5.50 -11.64
N VAL A 55 -14.83 4.92 -10.79
CA VAL A 55 -14.59 4.81 -9.35
C VAL A 55 -13.36 3.96 -9.07
N LEU A 56 -13.24 2.80 -9.73
CA LEU A 56 -12.10 1.92 -9.56
C LEU A 56 -10.79 2.56 -10.02
N VAL A 57 -10.79 3.34 -11.10
CA VAL A 57 -9.61 4.07 -11.58
C VAL A 57 -9.18 5.12 -10.56
N PHE A 58 -10.11 5.81 -9.92
CA PHE A 58 -9.81 6.76 -8.85
C PHE A 58 -9.16 6.06 -7.65
N GLU A 59 -9.75 4.95 -7.17
CA GLU A 59 -9.22 4.18 -6.05
C GLU A 59 -7.83 3.60 -6.36
N LEU A 60 -7.65 3.04 -7.57
CA LEU A 60 -6.35 2.54 -8.00
C LEU A 60 -5.29 3.64 -8.09
N GLY A 61 -5.68 4.84 -8.56
CA GLY A 61 -4.80 6.00 -8.59
C GLY A 61 -4.30 6.37 -7.18
N LEU A 62 -5.20 6.41 -6.20
CA LEU A 62 -4.86 6.65 -4.80
C LEU A 62 -3.91 5.57 -4.26
N LEU A 63 -4.19 4.29 -4.55
CA LEU A 63 -3.35 3.17 -4.13
C LEU A 63 -1.96 3.23 -4.76
N LEU A 64 -1.85 3.57 -6.05
CA LEU A 64 -0.56 3.75 -6.72
C LEU A 64 0.28 4.83 -6.04
N MET A 65 -0.31 5.96 -5.63
CA MET A 65 0.38 7.00 -4.88
C MET A 65 0.93 6.49 -3.54
N ILE A 66 0.12 5.72 -2.79
CA ILE A 66 0.53 5.14 -1.51
C ILE A 66 1.66 4.12 -1.72
N VAL A 67 1.53 3.27 -2.73
CA VAL A 67 2.51 2.22 -3.02
C VAL A 67 3.81 2.81 -3.53
N ALA A 68 3.78 3.92 -4.28
CA ALA A 68 4.96 4.64 -4.74
C ALA A 68 5.89 5.03 -3.57
N PHE A 69 5.33 5.43 -2.43
CA PHE A 69 6.10 5.69 -1.21
C PHE A 69 6.81 4.44 -0.67
N GLY A 70 6.18 3.27 -0.81
CA GLY A 70 6.79 1.98 -0.49
C GLY A 70 7.92 1.59 -1.47
N LEU A 71 7.76 1.91 -2.76
CA LEU A 71 8.78 1.68 -3.79
C LEU A 71 10.06 2.48 -3.54
N VAL A 72 9.96 3.76 -3.16
CA VAL A 72 11.12 4.59 -2.77
C VAL A 72 11.93 3.90 -1.66
N ARG A 73 11.25 3.20 -0.74
CA ARG A 73 11.86 2.45 0.35
C ARG A 73 12.26 1.03 -0.02
N ARG A 74 12.27 0.68 -1.31
CA ARG A 74 12.65 -0.63 -1.86
C ARG A 74 11.92 -1.83 -1.24
N ARG A 75 10.68 -1.65 -0.78
CA ARG A 75 9.91 -2.72 -0.15
C ARG A 75 9.43 -3.72 -1.18
N HIS A 76 9.71 -4.99 -0.95
CA HIS A 76 9.28 -6.07 -1.84
C HIS A 76 7.76 -6.15 -1.98
N ARG A 77 7.03 -5.99 -0.89
CA ARG A 77 5.55 -5.97 -0.90
C ARG A 77 4.98 -4.79 -1.69
N ALA A 78 5.62 -3.61 -1.62
CA ALA A 78 5.21 -2.46 -2.43
C ALA A 78 5.41 -2.74 -3.92
N TRP A 79 6.50 -3.41 -4.29
CA TRP A 79 6.75 -3.85 -5.65
C TRP A 79 5.66 -4.81 -6.15
N GLN A 80 5.31 -5.85 -5.37
CA GLN A 80 4.24 -6.80 -5.72
C GLN A 80 2.91 -6.10 -5.95
N LEU A 81 2.52 -5.18 -5.03
CA LEU A 81 1.30 -4.39 -5.17
C LEU A 81 1.35 -3.49 -6.40
N ALA A 82 2.45 -2.77 -6.62
CA ALA A 82 2.60 -1.89 -7.77
C ALA A 82 2.42 -2.64 -9.09
N VAL A 83 3.01 -3.84 -9.21
CA VAL A 83 2.85 -4.70 -10.39
C VAL A 83 1.39 -5.06 -10.62
N GLY A 84 0.69 -5.53 -9.58
CA GLY A 84 -0.74 -5.87 -9.68
C GLY A 84 -1.63 -4.66 -9.99
N LEU A 85 -1.40 -3.53 -9.31
CA LEU A 85 -2.15 -2.29 -9.51
C LEU A 85 -1.93 -1.70 -10.91
N LEU A 86 -0.69 -1.67 -11.41
CA LEU A 86 -0.41 -1.16 -12.76
C LEU A 86 -1.05 -2.03 -13.85
N ALA A 87 -1.05 -3.36 -13.68
CA ALA A 87 -1.76 -4.27 -14.59
C ALA A 87 -3.27 -4.00 -14.58
N ALA A 88 -3.87 -3.88 -13.40
CA ALA A 88 -5.29 -3.53 -13.27
C ALA A 88 -5.61 -2.14 -13.85
N THR A 89 -4.76 -1.16 -13.59
CA THR A 89 -4.89 0.21 -14.13
C THR A 89 -4.90 0.20 -15.65
N ALA A 90 -3.98 -0.52 -16.30
CA ALA A 90 -3.92 -0.63 -17.75
C ALA A 90 -5.23 -1.20 -18.34
N VAL A 91 -5.78 -2.25 -17.73
CA VAL A 91 -7.05 -2.85 -18.15
C VAL A 91 -8.23 -1.89 -17.97
N LEU A 92 -8.30 -1.22 -16.80
CA LEU A 92 -9.41 -0.35 -16.47
C LEU A 92 -9.42 0.95 -17.29
N HIS A 93 -8.27 1.51 -17.67
CA HIS A 93 -8.22 2.66 -18.55
C HIS A 93 -8.79 2.33 -19.94
N ILE A 94 -8.57 1.11 -20.44
CA ILE A 94 -9.19 0.65 -21.68
C ILE A 94 -10.72 0.51 -21.50
N ALA A 95 -11.18 -0.11 -20.40
CA ALA A 95 -12.58 -0.34 -20.12
C ALA A 95 -13.37 0.94 -19.82
N LYS A 96 -12.74 1.93 -19.15
CA LYS A 96 -13.36 3.21 -18.79
C LYS A 96 -13.71 4.07 -19.99
N GLY A 97 -12.80 4.16 -20.97
CA GLY A 97 -12.99 5.13 -22.06
C GLY A 97 -11.96 5.04 -23.17
N LEU A 98 -11.24 3.92 -23.36
CA LEU A 98 -10.12 3.81 -24.30
C LEU A 98 -9.03 4.88 -24.06
N ASP A 99 -8.72 5.13 -22.77
CA ASP A 99 -7.64 6.03 -22.37
C ASP A 99 -6.28 5.33 -22.62
N ILE A 100 -5.94 5.22 -23.92
CA ILE A 100 -4.80 4.42 -24.40
C ILE A 100 -3.48 4.99 -23.87
N GLU A 101 -3.40 6.29 -23.70
CA GLU A 101 -2.22 7.02 -23.22
C GLU A 101 -1.84 6.58 -21.80
N GLU A 102 -2.82 6.53 -20.90
CA GLU A 102 -2.62 6.10 -19.51
C GLU A 102 -2.37 4.59 -19.44
N ALA A 103 -3.04 3.79 -20.27
CA ALA A 103 -2.82 2.35 -20.34
C ALA A 103 -1.39 2.03 -20.81
N ILE A 104 -0.86 2.71 -21.81
CA ILE A 104 0.53 2.57 -22.28
C ILE A 104 1.51 2.99 -21.18
N ALA A 105 1.28 4.12 -20.52
CA ALA A 105 2.12 4.59 -19.42
C ALA A 105 2.17 3.55 -18.28
N ALA A 106 1.01 2.96 -17.91
CA ALA A 106 0.94 1.90 -16.92
C ALA A 106 1.74 0.66 -17.34
N LEU A 107 1.63 0.22 -18.59
CA LEU A 107 2.38 -0.92 -19.13
C LEU A 107 3.89 -0.67 -19.15
N ILE A 108 4.34 0.51 -19.54
CA ILE A 108 5.77 0.89 -19.53
C ILE A 108 6.31 0.80 -18.09
N LEU A 109 5.62 1.41 -17.12
CA LEU A 109 6.03 1.36 -15.72
C LEU A 109 6.00 -0.06 -15.17
N LEU A 110 5.01 -0.87 -15.54
CA LEU A 110 4.91 -2.29 -15.19
C LEU A 110 6.14 -3.07 -15.67
N VAL A 111 6.48 -2.95 -16.94
CA VAL A 111 7.65 -3.62 -17.53
C VAL A 111 8.95 -3.19 -16.84
N LEU A 112 9.13 -1.89 -16.60
CA LEU A 112 10.30 -1.37 -15.89
C LEU A 112 10.41 -1.91 -14.47
N LEU A 113 9.28 -2.03 -13.73
CA LEU A 113 9.24 -2.63 -12.40
C LEU A 113 9.61 -4.12 -12.41
N ILE A 114 9.12 -4.87 -13.41
CA ILE A 114 9.43 -6.30 -13.56
C ILE A 114 10.92 -6.50 -13.85
N ILE A 115 11.49 -5.72 -14.77
CA ILE A 115 12.93 -5.77 -15.10
C ILE A 115 13.78 -5.46 -13.86
N ARG A 116 13.34 -4.51 -13.03
CA ARG A 116 14.06 -4.04 -11.83
C ARG A 116 13.67 -4.75 -10.54
N ARG A 117 12.98 -5.90 -10.61
CA ARG A 117 12.51 -6.66 -9.43
C ARG A 117 13.57 -6.86 -8.34
N GLY A 118 14.81 -7.14 -8.72
CA GLY A 118 15.93 -7.34 -7.80
C GLY A 118 16.39 -6.10 -7.02
N ALA A 119 15.84 -4.91 -7.31
CA ALA A 119 16.12 -3.70 -6.55
C ALA A 119 15.24 -3.56 -5.29
N PHE A 120 14.18 -4.36 -5.18
CA PHE A 120 13.19 -4.32 -4.09
C PHE A 120 13.39 -5.49 -3.14
N THR A 121 14.38 -5.35 -2.26
CA THR A 121 14.87 -6.43 -1.38
C THR A 121 14.40 -6.31 0.07
N VAL A 122 13.79 -5.17 0.46
CA VAL A 122 13.36 -4.95 1.84
C VAL A 122 12.09 -5.75 2.13
N GLU A 123 12.24 -6.78 2.95
CA GLU A 123 11.13 -7.64 3.36
C GLU A 123 10.20 -6.95 4.36
N GLY A 124 8.93 -7.36 4.37
CA GLY A 124 7.94 -6.86 5.31
C GLY A 124 7.90 -7.72 6.59
N ALA A 125 7.37 -7.15 7.67
CA ALA A 125 7.26 -7.83 8.97
C ALA A 125 6.50 -9.17 8.86
N HIS A 126 7.05 -10.21 9.49
CA HIS A 126 6.37 -11.50 9.64
C HIS A 126 5.09 -11.33 10.49
N GLY A 127 4.07 -12.11 10.21
CA GLY A 127 2.78 -12.04 10.95
C GLY A 127 1.86 -10.87 10.57
N THR A 128 2.27 -10.00 9.62
CA THR A 128 1.44 -8.89 9.15
C THR A 128 0.14 -9.39 8.50
N GLY A 129 0.14 -10.57 7.85
CA GLY A 129 -1.03 -11.12 7.16
C GLY A 129 -2.24 -11.29 8.08
N ARG A 130 -2.05 -11.85 9.29
CA ARG A 130 -3.15 -12.02 10.27
C ARG A 130 -3.71 -10.67 10.75
N ARG A 131 -2.85 -9.67 10.92
CA ARG A 131 -3.28 -8.31 11.30
C ARG A 131 -4.03 -7.64 10.16
N VAL A 132 -3.53 -7.74 8.95
CA VAL A 132 -4.19 -7.22 7.74
C VAL A 132 -5.56 -7.87 7.58
N LEU A 133 -5.67 -9.20 7.70
CA LEU A 133 -6.94 -9.91 7.62
C LEU A 133 -7.94 -9.41 8.68
N LYS A 134 -7.51 -9.24 9.93
CA LYS A 134 -8.39 -8.71 11.00
C LYS A 134 -8.91 -7.32 10.66
N TRP A 135 -8.05 -6.42 10.20
CA TRP A 135 -8.44 -5.06 9.84
C TRP A 135 -9.31 -5.04 8.58
N THR A 136 -9.04 -5.90 7.59
CA THR A 136 -9.89 -6.05 6.40
C THR A 136 -11.31 -6.45 6.78
N LEU A 137 -11.45 -7.48 7.63
CA LEU A 137 -12.76 -7.93 8.10
C LEU A 137 -13.47 -6.86 8.94
N ALA A 138 -12.75 -6.16 9.83
CA ALA A 138 -13.32 -5.09 10.65
C ALA A 138 -13.79 -3.90 9.79
N LEU A 139 -13.00 -3.49 8.79
CA LEU A 139 -13.35 -2.41 7.88
C LEU A 139 -14.48 -2.82 6.94
N ALA A 140 -14.52 -4.05 6.43
CA ALA A 140 -15.62 -4.54 5.63
C ALA A 140 -16.95 -4.55 6.43
N ALA A 141 -16.92 -5.07 7.65
CA ALA A 141 -18.08 -5.05 8.55
C ALA A 141 -18.52 -3.61 8.88
N GLY A 142 -17.56 -2.71 9.17
CA GLY A 142 -17.84 -1.30 9.41
C GLY A 142 -18.48 -0.60 8.20
N GLY A 143 -18.00 -0.89 6.99
CA GLY A 143 -18.56 -0.36 5.75
C GLY A 143 -19.98 -0.84 5.49
N LEU A 144 -20.23 -2.13 5.73
CA LEU A 144 -21.57 -2.68 5.60
C LEU A 144 -22.56 -2.03 6.61
N LEU A 145 -22.14 -1.91 7.88
CA LEU A 145 -22.95 -1.24 8.91
C LEU A 145 -23.24 0.21 8.55
N LEU A 146 -22.25 0.93 8.02
CA LEU A 146 -22.40 2.30 7.56
C LEU A 146 -23.38 2.38 6.38
N GLY A 147 -23.26 1.47 5.41
CA GLY A 147 -24.16 1.38 4.27
C GLY A 147 -25.62 1.16 4.70
N VAL A 148 -25.84 0.19 5.59
CA VAL A 148 -27.17 -0.08 6.16
C VAL A 148 -27.71 1.15 6.90
N ALA A 149 -26.91 1.80 7.74
CA ALA A 149 -27.33 2.97 8.50
C ALA A 149 -27.70 4.15 7.59
N ILE A 150 -26.93 4.41 6.54
CA ILE A 150 -27.21 5.47 5.56
C ILE A 150 -28.50 5.15 4.81
N SER A 151 -28.69 3.91 4.31
CA SER A 151 -29.90 3.50 3.59
C SER A 151 -31.14 3.66 4.46
N GLU A 152 -31.08 3.25 5.72
CA GLU A 152 -32.20 3.40 6.67
C GLU A 152 -32.52 4.88 6.96
N ILE A 153 -31.49 5.73 7.16
CA ILE A 153 -31.69 7.16 7.41
C ILE A 153 -32.34 7.83 6.19
N VAL A 154 -31.83 7.54 4.98
CA VAL A 154 -32.36 8.11 3.74
C VAL A 154 -33.81 7.68 3.52
N ALA A 155 -34.16 6.39 3.72
CA ALA A 155 -35.51 5.87 3.59
C ALA A 155 -36.49 6.54 4.59
N ARG A 156 -36.07 6.70 5.84
CA ARG A 156 -36.89 7.41 6.86
C ARG A 156 -37.13 8.88 6.51
N LEU A 157 -36.10 9.57 5.99
CA LEU A 157 -36.22 10.96 5.55
C LEU A 157 -37.13 11.10 4.32
N ALA A 158 -37.13 10.08 3.44
CA ALA A 158 -38.04 10.01 2.29
C ALA A 158 -39.49 9.63 2.65
N GLY A 159 -39.75 9.20 3.90
CA GLY A 159 -41.06 8.78 4.34
C GLY A 159 -41.46 7.35 3.93
N ASP A 160 -40.52 6.57 3.41
CA ASP A 160 -40.72 5.21 2.94
C ASP A 160 -39.77 4.24 3.67
N PRO A 161 -40.12 3.81 4.90
CA PRO A 161 -39.27 2.97 5.71
C PRO A 161 -39.04 1.60 5.05
N ILE A 162 -37.79 1.26 4.83
CA ILE A 162 -37.35 -0.02 4.26
C ILE A 162 -37.13 -1.07 5.34
N SER A 163 -37.25 -2.34 4.98
CA SER A 163 -36.88 -3.45 5.87
C SER A 163 -35.37 -3.51 6.07
N LEU A 164 -34.93 -4.08 7.19
CA LEU A 164 -33.50 -4.28 7.47
C LEU A 164 -32.79 -5.07 6.36
N ARG A 165 -33.47 -6.01 5.72
CA ARG A 165 -32.99 -6.79 4.60
C ARG A 165 -32.73 -5.92 3.37
N GLU A 166 -33.70 -5.08 3.01
CA GLU A 166 -33.56 -4.13 1.90
C GLU A 166 -32.46 -3.11 2.17
N ALA A 167 -32.36 -2.62 3.41
CA ALA A 167 -31.26 -1.74 3.81
C ALA A 167 -29.89 -2.42 3.71
N ALA A 168 -29.79 -3.72 4.04
CA ALA A 168 -28.57 -4.50 3.90
C ALA A 168 -28.22 -4.73 2.42
N ASP A 169 -29.18 -5.08 1.58
CA ASP A 169 -28.99 -5.27 0.14
C ASP A 169 -28.56 -3.95 -0.53
N GLN A 170 -29.20 -2.82 -0.22
CA GLN A 170 -28.79 -1.50 -0.70
C GLN A 170 -27.42 -1.08 -0.20
N GLY A 171 -27.08 -1.38 1.06
CA GLY A 171 -25.77 -1.11 1.63
C GLY A 171 -24.66 -1.93 0.94
N LEU A 172 -24.97 -3.17 0.58
CA LEU A 172 -24.06 -4.05 -0.14
C LEU A 172 -23.88 -3.59 -1.59
N ASP A 173 -24.98 -3.21 -2.26
CA ASP A 173 -24.95 -2.64 -3.60
C ASP A 173 -24.15 -1.32 -3.64
N ALA A 174 -24.28 -0.49 -2.62
CA ALA A 174 -23.52 0.75 -2.51
C ALA A 174 -22.01 0.53 -2.24
N LEU A 175 -21.64 -0.60 -1.61
CA LEU A 175 -20.22 -0.98 -1.43
C LEU A 175 -19.61 -1.56 -2.70
N VAL A 176 -20.40 -2.29 -3.49
CA VAL A 176 -19.95 -3.02 -4.67
C VAL A 176 -20.33 -2.29 -5.95
N GLY A 177 -21.48 -1.63 -5.96
CA GLY A 177 -22.00 -0.87 -7.08
C GLY A 177 -21.41 0.54 -7.15
N ALA A 178 -21.31 1.10 -8.35
CA ALA A 178 -20.87 2.48 -8.55
C ALA A 178 -22.05 3.44 -8.37
N PRO A 179 -22.08 4.25 -7.33
CA PRO A 179 -23.02 5.35 -7.23
C PRO A 179 -22.68 6.45 -8.24
N ASP A 180 -23.70 7.24 -8.62
CA ASP A 180 -23.57 8.35 -9.58
C ASP A 180 -22.68 9.52 -9.09
N SER A 181 -22.22 9.48 -7.86
CA SER A 181 -21.32 10.46 -7.25
C SER A 181 -20.31 9.76 -6.35
N ILE A 182 -19.21 10.46 -5.99
CA ILE A 182 -18.32 10.05 -4.90
C ILE A 182 -19.18 10.04 -3.63
N SER A 183 -19.82 8.90 -3.36
CA SER A 183 -20.64 8.72 -2.17
C SER A 183 -19.75 8.63 -0.93
N ALA A 184 -20.34 8.92 0.24
CA ALA A 184 -19.65 8.70 1.51
C ALA A 184 -19.13 7.24 1.65
N ILE A 185 -19.79 6.29 1.00
CA ILE A 185 -19.41 4.87 0.98
C ILE A 185 -18.20 4.64 0.06
N GLY A 186 -18.15 5.26 -1.12
CA GLY A 186 -16.98 5.19 -2.01
C GLY A 186 -15.73 5.81 -1.35
N LEU A 187 -15.89 6.93 -0.66
CA LEU A 187 -14.78 7.52 0.11
C LEU A 187 -14.34 6.62 1.27
N TYR A 188 -15.30 5.99 1.97
CA TYR A 188 -15.00 5.04 3.03
C TYR A 188 -14.22 3.84 2.50
N THR A 189 -14.63 3.23 1.38
CA THR A 189 -13.91 2.08 0.79
C THR A 189 -12.51 2.46 0.36
N ALA A 190 -12.32 3.62 -0.26
CA ALA A 190 -10.99 4.12 -0.64
C ALA A 190 -10.08 4.29 0.59
N ILE A 191 -10.58 4.91 1.67
CA ILE A 191 -9.84 5.07 2.93
C ILE A 191 -9.55 3.71 3.56
N ALA A 192 -10.53 2.79 3.60
CA ALA A 192 -10.36 1.47 4.16
C ALA A 192 -9.27 0.67 3.44
N ILE A 193 -9.29 0.66 2.11
CA ILE A 193 -8.27 0.01 1.29
C ILE A 193 -6.90 0.67 1.51
N ALA A 194 -6.83 2.01 1.56
CA ALA A 194 -5.60 2.73 1.83
C ALA A 194 -4.99 2.35 3.19
N VAL A 195 -5.81 2.26 4.24
CA VAL A 195 -5.37 1.82 5.58
C VAL A 195 -4.85 0.39 5.56
N ILE A 196 -5.55 -0.52 4.88
CA ILE A 196 -5.14 -1.93 4.75
C ILE A 196 -3.76 -2.01 4.05
N VAL A 197 -3.58 -1.27 2.96
CA VAL A 197 -2.31 -1.23 2.22
C VAL A 197 -1.19 -0.64 3.08
N LEU A 198 -1.44 0.46 3.79
CA LEU A 198 -0.46 1.06 4.70
C LEU A 198 -0.07 0.09 5.83
N LEU A 199 -1.03 -0.65 6.41
CA LEU A 199 -0.76 -1.68 7.41
C LEU A 199 0.07 -2.82 6.83
N TRP A 200 -0.21 -3.23 5.60
CA TRP A 200 0.53 -4.30 4.93
C TRP A 200 1.95 -3.88 4.53
N LEU A 201 2.13 -2.61 4.20
CA LEU A 201 3.43 -2.02 3.90
C LEU A 201 4.25 -1.67 5.15
N ARG A 202 3.76 -1.91 6.37
CA ARG A 202 4.53 -1.61 7.58
C ARG A 202 5.88 -2.30 7.56
N PRO A 203 6.97 -1.56 7.89
CA PRO A 203 8.29 -2.15 8.05
C PRO A 203 8.32 -3.12 9.24
N VAL A 204 9.29 -4.01 9.22
CA VAL A 204 9.66 -4.73 10.45
C VAL A 204 10.00 -3.69 11.51
N PRO A 205 9.38 -3.73 12.70
CA PRO A 205 9.82 -2.86 13.78
C PRO A 205 11.31 -3.11 14.05
N PRO A 206 12.08 -2.08 14.40
CA PRO A 206 13.46 -2.30 14.82
C PRO A 206 13.46 -3.32 15.95
N PRO A 207 14.47 -4.19 16.04
CA PRO A 207 14.59 -5.10 17.15
C PRO A 207 14.53 -4.30 18.46
N ALA A 208 13.93 -4.89 19.47
CA ALA A 208 13.89 -4.29 20.80
C ALA A 208 15.31 -3.91 21.24
N PRO A 209 15.48 -2.81 21.97
CA PRO A 209 16.78 -2.50 22.60
C PRO A 209 17.29 -3.75 23.32
N ALA A 210 18.60 -3.98 23.22
CA ALA A 210 19.21 -5.14 23.88
C ALA A 210 18.75 -5.24 25.35
N GLU A 211 18.30 -6.40 25.74
CA GLU A 211 17.95 -6.68 27.13
C GLU A 211 19.16 -6.44 28.03
N ALA A 212 18.93 -6.11 29.30
CA ALA A 212 20.02 -5.90 30.25
C ALA A 212 20.96 -7.12 30.30
N ARG A 213 20.39 -8.33 30.25
CA ARG A 213 21.14 -9.59 30.18
C ARG A 213 22.09 -9.67 28.99
N ASP A 214 21.62 -9.36 27.79
CA ASP A 214 22.45 -9.42 26.57
C ASP A 214 23.65 -8.45 26.65
N ARG A 215 23.40 -7.29 27.26
CA ARG A 215 24.44 -6.28 27.48
C ARG A 215 25.47 -6.73 28.51
N ASP A 216 25.03 -7.43 29.56
CA ASP A 216 25.93 -7.96 30.59
C ASP A 216 26.76 -9.13 30.03
N ILE A 217 26.18 -10.00 29.20
CA ILE A 217 26.92 -11.05 28.48
C ILE A 217 27.95 -10.42 27.55
N ALA A 218 27.54 -9.44 26.70
CA ALA A 218 28.46 -8.75 25.80
C ALA A 218 29.61 -8.07 26.56
N ARG A 219 29.32 -7.46 27.74
CA ARG A 219 30.33 -6.86 28.60
C ARG A 219 31.27 -7.92 29.17
N SER A 220 30.79 -9.08 29.59
CA SER A 220 31.62 -10.17 30.09
C SER A 220 32.57 -10.70 29.03
N ILE A 221 32.11 -10.83 27.79
CA ILE A 221 32.92 -11.24 26.65
C ILE A 221 34.02 -10.20 26.37
N LEU A 222 33.65 -8.90 26.34
CA LEU A 222 34.62 -7.83 26.15
C LEU A 222 35.68 -7.79 27.26
N ASN A 223 35.29 -7.95 28.53
CA ASN A 223 36.22 -7.99 29.65
C ASN A 223 37.20 -9.15 29.55
N ARG A 224 36.81 -10.25 28.88
CA ARG A 224 37.67 -11.43 28.73
C ARG A 224 38.59 -11.36 27.52
N TYR A 225 38.14 -10.77 26.42
CA TYR A 225 38.81 -10.90 25.12
C TYR A 225 39.19 -9.55 24.48
N ALA A 226 38.67 -8.40 24.93
CA ALA A 226 38.98 -7.12 24.32
C ALA A 226 40.44 -6.72 24.61
N THR A 227 41.17 -6.40 23.56
CA THR A 227 42.54 -5.95 23.62
C THR A 227 42.70 -4.44 23.55
N ASP A 228 41.58 -3.73 23.23
CA ASP A 228 41.58 -2.29 23.09
C ASP A 228 40.30 -1.66 23.71
N GLY A 229 40.40 -0.36 24.02
CA GLY A 229 39.24 0.41 24.57
C GLY A 229 38.13 0.71 23.55
N LEU A 230 38.42 0.58 22.24
CA LEU A 230 37.44 0.88 21.19
C LEU A 230 36.36 -0.19 21.12
N SER A 231 36.69 -1.44 21.51
CA SER A 231 35.73 -2.54 21.56
C SER A 231 34.52 -2.25 22.45
N TYR A 232 34.69 -1.42 23.49
CA TYR A 232 33.58 -1.02 24.38
C TYR A 232 32.57 -0.07 23.76
N PHE A 233 32.88 0.54 22.59
CA PHE A 233 31.87 1.27 21.82
C PHE A 233 30.72 0.40 21.34
N ALA A 234 30.92 -0.94 21.28
CA ALA A 234 29.86 -1.88 20.99
C ALA A 234 28.73 -1.85 22.06
N LEU A 235 29.03 -1.47 23.32
CA LEU A 235 28.05 -1.42 24.42
C LEU A 235 27.19 -0.14 24.45
N ARG A 236 27.17 0.67 23.38
CA ARG A 236 26.34 1.87 23.30
C ARG A 236 24.85 1.52 23.49
N ARG A 237 24.07 2.51 23.97
CA ARG A 237 22.64 2.31 24.28
C ARG A 237 21.79 2.00 23.04
N ASP A 238 22.23 2.42 21.87
CA ASP A 238 21.55 2.25 20.58
C ASP A 238 22.00 0.98 19.82
N THR A 239 22.76 0.11 20.45
CA THR A 239 23.26 -1.14 19.87
C THR A 239 22.43 -2.32 20.32
N THR A 240 22.17 -3.24 19.39
CA THR A 240 21.52 -4.54 19.65
C THR A 240 22.60 -5.63 19.50
N PHE A 241 22.44 -6.73 20.21
CA PHE A 241 23.41 -7.83 20.20
C PHE A 241 22.78 -9.10 19.62
N ALA A 242 23.53 -9.82 18.80
CA ALA A 242 23.30 -11.21 18.49
C ALA A 242 24.37 -12.03 19.21
N ILE A 243 23.97 -12.77 20.22
CA ILE A 243 24.89 -13.55 21.08
C ILE A 243 24.99 -14.97 20.52
N GLY A 244 26.23 -15.50 20.44
CA GLY A 244 26.48 -16.87 20.06
C GLY A 244 25.83 -17.86 21.03
N ALA A 245 25.47 -19.06 20.56
CA ALA A 245 24.78 -20.07 21.36
C ALA A 245 25.55 -20.52 22.61
N GLN A 246 26.87 -20.36 22.63
CA GLN A 246 27.76 -20.70 23.76
C GLN A 246 28.11 -19.48 24.63
N GLU A 247 27.49 -18.31 24.36
CA GLU A 247 27.73 -17.05 25.06
C GLU A 247 29.22 -16.63 25.08
N ASP A 248 30.00 -17.05 24.08
CA ASP A 248 31.43 -16.81 23.94
C ASP A 248 31.80 -15.72 22.91
N CYS A 249 30.85 -15.37 22.07
CA CYS A 249 30.98 -14.34 21.06
C CYS A 249 29.67 -13.55 20.89
N PHE A 250 29.77 -12.35 20.34
CA PHE A 250 28.62 -11.56 19.98
C PHE A 250 28.88 -10.69 18.75
N LEU A 251 27.82 -10.37 18.01
CA LEU A 251 27.79 -9.37 16.98
C LEU A 251 27.01 -8.15 17.47
N ALA A 252 27.64 -7.00 17.54
CA ALA A 252 26.98 -5.74 17.84
C ALA A 252 26.51 -5.08 16.53
N TYR A 253 25.24 -4.73 16.43
CA TYR A 253 24.67 -4.07 15.25
C TYR A 253 23.65 -3.01 15.62
N ARG A 254 23.43 -2.08 14.70
CA ARG A 254 22.39 -1.07 14.81
C ARG A 254 21.54 -1.09 13.56
N VAL A 255 20.22 -1.03 13.72
CA VAL A 255 19.30 -0.93 12.61
C VAL A 255 19.05 0.53 12.28
N VAL A 256 19.48 0.96 11.11
CA VAL A 256 19.27 2.31 10.59
C VAL A 256 18.42 2.20 9.33
N ALA A 257 17.26 2.86 9.32
CA ALA A 257 16.32 2.82 8.20
C ALA A 257 15.94 1.41 7.73
N ASN A 258 15.81 0.46 8.67
CA ASN A 258 15.55 -0.98 8.46
C ASN A 258 16.71 -1.77 7.82
N VAL A 259 17.92 -1.26 7.89
CA VAL A 259 19.14 -1.98 7.50
C VAL A 259 20.01 -2.16 8.74
N ALA A 260 20.46 -3.39 9.01
CA ALA A 260 21.46 -3.65 10.05
C ALA A 260 22.83 -3.13 9.57
N LEU A 261 23.50 -2.35 10.42
CA LEU A 261 24.85 -1.82 10.23
C LEU A 261 25.77 -2.37 11.31
#